data_e01a97db592e546f28b5b79c824d8761
#
_entry.id   e01a97db592e546f28b5b79c824d8761
#
_cell.length_a   1.000
_cell.length_b   1.000
_cell.length_c   1.000
_cell.angle_alpha   90.00
_cell.angle_beta   90.00
_cell.angle_gamma   90.00
#
_symmetry.space_group_name_H-M   'P 1'
#
loop_
_entity.id
_entity.type
_entity.pdbx_description
1 polymer ?
#
loop_
_entity_poly.entity_id
_entity_poly.type
_entity_poly.pdbx_seq_one_letter_code
_entity_poly.pdbx_strand_id
1 'polypeptide(L)'
;MTVLFWDIDGTLLTTAKGGMFAWDDAVKEITGRDFQLQTLRIPGMTDYQIAAKTCELLGLERSEELAHRLVRRYEELLPSSLPRRTGHVLPNVREVLEALRDRTDVVSYLRTGNTRGGATAKLTHYGLIDFFPTGAFAEDTKERATIAVRALALAREAGPVAEDHAFVIGDTPHDIECANAIGVRTIAVATGGYSVEELRAHHPWRVFEALPPVDEFLRLVGLPPASARASARQAHSA
;
A
#
# COMPACT_ATOMS: atom_id res chain seq x y z
N MET A 1 -12.79 -2.99 17.96
CA MET A 1 -12.77 -2.36 16.62
C MET A 1 -11.69 -3.03 15.80
N THR A 2 -11.98 -3.43 14.56
CA THR A 2 -10.98 -3.99 13.64
C THR A 2 -10.16 -2.89 13.00
N VAL A 3 -8.85 -3.07 12.84
CA VAL A 3 -7.94 -2.11 12.22
C VAL A 3 -7.25 -2.75 11.02
N LEU A 4 -7.31 -2.09 9.86
CA LEU A 4 -6.72 -2.58 8.63
C LEU A 4 -5.66 -1.59 8.12
N PHE A 5 -4.45 -2.07 7.89
CA PHE A 5 -3.33 -1.33 7.33
C PHE A 5 -3.05 -1.83 5.91
N TRP A 6 -3.28 -1.00 4.91
CA TRP A 6 -3.20 -1.38 3.50
C TRP A 6 -1.93 -0.86 2.84
N ASP A 7 -1.21 -1.74 2.14
CA ASP A 7 -0.24 -1.30 1.13
C ASP A 7 -0.97 -0.98 -0.19
N ILE A 8 -0.28 -0.35 -1.14
CA ILE A 8 -0.87 0.14 -2.40
C ILE A 8 -0.46 -0.73 -3.58
N ASP A 9 0.82 -0.68 -3.96
CA ASP A 9 1.32 -1.29 -5.19
C ASP A 9 1.39 -2.82 -5.04
N GLY A 10 0.71 -3.56 -5.89
CA GLY A 10 0.61 -5.02 -5.78
C GLY A 10 -0.42 -5.52 -4.76
N THR A 11 -1.04 -4.63 -3.99
CA THR A 11 -2.05 -4.94 -2.98
C THR A 11 -3.43 -4.36 -3.34
N LEU A 12 -3.54 -3.05 -3.48
CA LEU A 12 -4.77 -2.37 -3.89
C LEU A 12 -4.89 -2.26 -5.41
N LEU A 13 -3.78 -2.01 -6.07
CA LEU A 13 -3.72 -1.73 -7.50
C LEU A 13 -2.40 -2.14 -8.13
N THR A 14 -2.39 -2.22 -9.44
CA THR A 14 -1.16 -2.24 -10.24
C THR A 14 -1.15 -1.08 -11.23
N THR A 15 -0.03 -0.36 -11.30
CA THR A 15 0.17 0.67 -12.31
C THR A 15 0.62 0.10 -13.66
N ALA A 16 0.78 -1.21 -13.77
CA ALA A 16 1.37 -1.90 -14.93
C ALA A 16 2.69 -1.23 -15.39
N LYS A 17 3.51 -0.81 -14.41
CA LYS A 17 4.78 -0.07 -14.60
C LYS A 17 4.62 1.40 -15.04
N GLY A 18 3.40 1.97 -15.07
CA GLY A 18 3.17 3.37 -15.41
C GLY A 18 3.98 4.33 -14.54
N GLY A 19 4.10 4.05 -13.23
CA GLY A 19 4.93 4.84 -12.32
C GLY A 19 6.43 4.80 -12.60
N MET A 20 6.94 3.71 -13.22
CA MET A 20 8.36 3.61 -13.55
C MET A 20 8.79 4.66 -14.59
N PHE A 21 7.92 5.00 -15.54
CA PHE A 21 8.21 6.06 -16.52
C PHE A 21 8.33 7.42 -15.86
N ALA A 22 7.50 7.72 -14.86
CA ALA A 22 7.63 8.97 -14.10
C ALA A 22 8.99 9.05 -13.40
N TRP A 23 9.47 7.91 -12.87
CA TRP A 23 10.77 7.83 -12.25
C TRP A 23 11.91 8.04 -13.24
N ASP A 24 11.88 7.35 -14.37
CA ASP A 24 12.91 7.45 -15.43
C ASP A 24 12.98 8.89 -15.98
N ASP A 25 11.82 9.50 -16.24
CA ASP A 25 11.70 10.89 -16.68
C ASP A 25 12.23 11.85 -15.60
N ALA A 26 11.91 11.66 -14.31
CA ALA A 26 12.42 12.47 -13.20
C ALA A 26 13.95 12.40 -13.08
N VAL A 27 14.51 11.18 -13.18
CA VAL A 27 15.96 11.00 -13.15
C VAL A 27 16.64 11.72 -14.31
N LYS A 28 16.08 11.60 -15.51
CA LYS A 28 16.60 12.28 -16.70
C LYS A 28 16.58 13.80 -16.55
N GLU A 29 15.47 14.36 -16.07
CA GLU A 29 15.34 15.81 -15.89
C GLU A 29 16.24 16.37 -14.79
N ILE A 30 16.39 15.67 -13.68
CA ILE A 30 17.15 16.14 -12.52
C ILE A 30 18.66 15.93 -12.69
N THR A 31 19.06 14.81 -13.32
CA THR A 31 20.49 14.42 -13.39
C THR A 31 21.11 14.53 -14.79
N GLY A 32 20.29 14.68 -15.83
CA GLY A 32 20.71 14.62 -17.24
C GLY A 32 21.05 13.20 -17.71
N ARG A 33 20.94 12.18 -16.86
CA ARG A 33 21.33 10.79 -17.15
C ARG A 33 20.13 9.94 -17.51
N ASP A 34 20.30 8.99 -18.43
CA ASP A 34 19.29 7.98 -18.72
C ASP A 34 19.28 6.91 -17.61
N PHE A 35 18.08 6.49 -17.24
CA PHE A 35 17.86 5.48 -16.22
C PHE A 35 16.66 4.62 -16.61
N GLN A 36 16.64 3.37 -16.17
CA GLN A 36 15.53 2.45 -16.40
C GLN A 36 15.21 1.72 -15.09
N LEU A 37 14.22 2.20 -14.37
CA LEU A 37 13.82 1.65 -13.07
C LEU A 37 13.42 0.17 -13.16
N GLN A 38 12.89 -0.27 -14.30
CA GLN A 38 12.52 -1.67 -14.53
C GLN A 38 13.69 -2.65 -14.43
N THR A 39 14.94 -2.20 -14.44
CA THR A 39 16.13 -3.04 -14.24
C THR A 39 16.39 -3.36 -12.77
N LEU A 40 15.67 -2.71 -11.86
CA LEU A 40 15.76 -2.92 -10.41
C LEU A 40 14.63 -3.80 -9.90
N ARG A 41 14.94 -4.62 -8.90
CA ARG A 41 13.93 -5.28 -8.09
C ARG A 41 13.50 -4.31 -6.98
N ILE A 42 12.40 -3.61 -7.19
CA ILE A 42 11.89 -2.57 -6.30
C ILE A 42 10.70 -2.99 -5.39
N PRO A 43 10.03 -4.16 -5.56
CA PRO A 43 8.90 -4.50 -4.70
C PRO A 43 9.29 -4.41 -3.21
N GLY A 44 8.47 -3.69 -2.44
CA GLY A 44 8.70 -3.47 -1.02
C GLY A 44 9.70 -2.35 -0.66
N MET A 45 10.34 -1.68 -1.61
CA MET A 45 11.16 -0.49 -1.32
C MET A 45 10.28 0.75 -1.11
N THR A 46 10.77 1.69 -0.28
CA THR A 46 10.18 3.03 -0.20
C THR A 46 10.68 3.90 -1.36
N ASP A 47 9.93 4.96 -1.71
CA ASP A 47 10.34 5.90 -2.76
C ASP A 47 11.74 6.49 -2.47
N TYR A 48 12.07 6.76 -1.21
CA TYR A 48 13.40 7.23 -0.80
C TYR A 48 14.49 6.16 -0.89
N GLN A 49 14.17 4.90 -0.66
CA GLN A 49 15.12 3.79 -0.91
C GLN A 49 15.39 3.63 -2.40
N ILE A 50 14.36 3.81 -3.24
CA ILE A 50 14.51 3.81 -4.71
C ILE A 50 15.42 4.99 -5.13
N ALA A 51 15.23 6.19 -4.56
CA ALA A 51 16.08 7.34 -4.83
C ALA A 51 17.54 7.08 -4.45
N ALA A 52 17.78 6.53 -3.26
CA ALA A 52 19.14 6.20 -2.79
C ALA A 52 19.80 5.15 -3.70
N LYS A 53 19.06 4.13 -4.12
CA LYS A 53 19.56 3.08 -5.02
C LYS A 53 19.83 3.61 -6.42
N THR A 54 18.98 4.50 -6.92
CA THR A 54 19.19 5.19 -8.20
C THR A 54 20.48 6.02 -8.19
N CYS A 55 20.72 6.81 -7.15
CA CYS A 55 21.96 7.58 -6.99
C CYS A 55 23.20 6.68 -6.97
N GLU A 56 23.13 5.56 -6.22
CA GLU A 56 24.22 4.58 -6.18
C GLU A 56 24.56 4.02 -7.56
N LEU A 57 23.56 3.58 -8.32
CA LEU A 57 23.75 2.98 -9.64
C LEU A 57 24.26 3.97 -10.68
N LEU A 58 23.89 5.23 -10.55
CA LEU A 58 24.38 6.30 -11.42
C LEU A 58 25.73 6.85 -10.97
N GLY A 59 26.33 6.36 -9.88
CA GLY A 59 27.58 6.87 -9.33
C GLY A 59 27.47 8.34 -8.92
N LEU A 60 26.32 8.77 -8.44
CA LEU A 60 26.07 10.11 -7.92
C LEU A 60 26.34 10.15 -6.43
N GLU A 61 26.83 11.28 -5.94
CA GLU A 61 26.98 11.50 -4.50
C GLU A 61 25.60 11.41 -3.84
N ARG A 62 25.51 10.60 -2.77
CA ARG A 62 24.27 10.44 -2.01
C ARG A 62 24.06 11.71 -1.19
N SER A 63 23.03 12.48 -1.55
CA SER A 63 22.58 13.61 -0.73
C SER A 63 21.07 13.49 -0.50
N GLU A 64 20.64 13.90 0.69
CA GLU A 64 19.20 13.98 1.01
C GLU A 64 18.49 14.95 0.07
N GLU A 65 19.12 16.07 -0.25
CA GLU A 65 18.60 17.07 -1.19
C GLU A 65 18.31 16.44 -2.57
N LEU A 66 19.25 15.66 -3.12
CA LEU A 66 19.07 15.00 -4.42
C LEU A 66 17.93 13.97 -4.35
N ALA A 67 17.86 13.18 -3.27
CA ALA A 67 16.77 12.23 -3.07
C ALA A 67 15.40 12.94 -3.02
N HIS A 68 15.29 14.03 -2.26
CA HIS A 68 14.06 14.83 -2.19
C HIS A 68 13.68 15.43 -3.54
N ARG A 69 14.64 15.93 -4.32
CA ARG A 69 14.38 16.46 -5.66
C ARG A 69 13.86 15.39 -6.62
N LEU A 70 14.47 14.20 -6.62
CA LEU A 70 14.05 13.07 -7.43
C LEU A 70 12.63 12.64 -7.08
N VAL A 71 12.35 12.43 -5.79
CA VAL A 71 11.04 12.00 -5.30
C VAL A 71 9.97 13.05 -5.63
N ARG A 72 10.21 14.32 -5.36
CA ARG A 72 9.27 15.41 -5.70
C ARG A 72 8.97 15.45 -7.20
N ARG A 73 10.02 15.34 -8.03
CA ARG A 73 9.82 15.38 -9.49
C ARG A 73 9.05 14.16 -9.99
N TYR A 74 9.33 12.99 -9.43
CA TYR A 74 8.56 11.78 -9.68
C TYR A 74 7.06 11.97 -9.35
N GLU A 75 6.73 12.53 -8.18
CA GLU A 75 5.36 12.81 -7.77
C GLU A 75 4.64 13.73 -8.77
N GLU A 76 5.31 14.79 -9.21
CA GLU A 76 4.77 15.75 -10.20
C GLU A 76 4.48 15.09 -11.55
N LEU A 77 5.31 14.12 -11.97
CA LEU A 77 5.18 13.42 -13.25
C LEU A 77 4.18 12.26 -13.22
N LEU A 78 3.87 11.72 -12.05
CA LEU A 78 2.98 10.57 -11.91
C LEU A 78 1.63 10.74 -12.61
N PRO A 79 0.86 11.83 -12.44
CA PRO A 79 -0.46 11.99 -13.05
C PRO A 79 -0.44 11.86 -14.58
N SER A 80 0.62 12.34 -15.22
CA SER A 80 0.78 12.26 -16.68
C SER A 80 1.38 10.91 -17.13
N SER A 81 2.07 10.23 -16.24
CA SER A 81 2.76 8.97 -16.53
C SER A 81 1.86 7.74 -16.35
N LEU A 82 0.99 7.74 -15.36
CA LEU A 82 0.09 6.60 -15.07
C LEU A 82 -0.76 6.19 -16.29
N PRO A 83 -1.36 7.12 -17.08
CA PRO A 83 -2.14 6.76 -18.27
C PRO A 83 -1.32 6.11 -19.40
N ARG A 84 0.01 6.13 -19.34
CA ARG A 84 0.89 5.50 -20.35
C ARG A 84 0.80 3.97 -20.34
N ARG A 85 0.15 3.37 -19.34
CA ARG A 85 -0.07 1.93 -19.18
C ARG A 85 -1.47 1.64 -18.67
N THR A 86 -1.93 0.42 -18.96
CA THR A 86 -3.24 -0.07 -18.54
C THR A 86 -3.15 -0.75 -17.16
N GLY A 87 -2.89 0.06 -16.12
CA GLY A 87 -3.00 -0.41 -14.74
C GLY A 87 -4.48 -0.55 -14.32
N HIS A 88 -4.72 -1.23 -13.21
CA HIS A 88 -6.07 -1.46 -12.71
C HIS A 88 -6.09 -1.70 -11.20
N VAL A 89 -7.26 -1.56 -10.60
CA VAL A 89 -7.55 -2.01 -9.23
C VAL A 89 -7.54 -3.54 -9.22
N LEU A 90 -6.87 -4.13 -8.24
CA LEU A 90 -6.72 -5.58 -8.14
C LEU A 90 -8.04 -6.29 -7.76
N PRO A 91 -8.16 -7.60 -8.03
CA PRO A 91 -9.40 -8.33 -7.80
C PRO A 91 -9.93 -8.20 -6.37
N ASN A 92 -11.26 -8.07 -6.23
CA ASN A 92 -12.03 -7.96 -4.99
C ASN A 92 -11.72 -6.70 -4.14
N VAL A 93 -10.72 -5.89 -4.50
CA VAL A 93 -10.31 -4.72 -3.70
C VAL A 93 -11.44 -3.70 -3.60
N ARG A 94 -12.02 -3.29 -4.73
CA ARG A 94 -13.08 -2.27 -4.74
C ARG A 94 -14.30 -2.74 -3.96
N GLU A 95 -14.73 -3.96 -4.17
CA GLU A 95 -15.88 -4.55 -3.50
C GLU A 95 -15.68 -4.65 -1.99
N VAL A 96 -14.48 -5.02 -1.54
CA VAL A 96 -14.14 -5.06 -0.12
C VAL A 96 -14.13 -3.65 0.47
N LEU A 97 -13.48 -2.67 -0.18
CA LEU A 97 -13.43 -1.29 0.30
C LEU A 97 -14.83 -0.66 0.37
N GLU A 98 -15.70 -0.89 -0.62
CA GLU A 98 -17.11 -0.45 -0.58
C GLU A 98 -17.87 -1.08 0.60
N ALA A 99 -17.67 -2.37 0.86
CA ALA A 99 -18.30 -3.06 1.99
C ALA A 99 -17.81 -2.55 3.37
N LEU A 100 -16.62 -1.96 3.42
CA LEU A 100 -16.03 -1.37 4.62
C LEU A 100 -16.41 0.09 4.84
N ARG A 101 -16.78 0.84 3.80
CA ARG A 101 -16.94 2.31 3.78
C ARG A 101 -17.80 2.87 4.92
N ASP A 102 -18.98 2.32 5.11
CA ASP A 102 -19.97 2.83 6.09
C ASP A 102 -19.96 2.04 7.40
N ARG A 103 -18.89 1.35 7.69
CA ARG A 103 -18.78 0.54 8.92
C ARG A 103 -18.17 1.37 10.04
N THR A 104 -18.74 1.20 11.24
CA THR A 104 -18.22 1.84 12.47
C THR A 104 -17.40 0.89 13.34
N ASP A 105 -17.35 -0.40 12.98
CA ASP A 105 -16.65 -1.46 13.68
C ASP A 105 -15.27 -1.79 13.07
N VAL A 106 -14.88 -1.04 12.02
CA VAL A 106 -13.58 -1.16 11.34
C VAL A 106 -13.05 0.21 10.92
N VAL A 107 -11.74 0.35 10.91
CA VAL A 107 -11.01 1.51 10.40
C VAL A 107 -9.91 1.04 9.45
N SER A 108 -9.78 1.73 8.30
CA SER A 108 -8.73 1.48 7.31
C SER A 108 -7.74 2.62 7.27
N TYR A 109 -6.45 2.28 7.30
CA TYR A 109 -5.32 3.20 7.14
C TYR A 109 -4.44 2.74 5.98
N LEU A 110 -3.87 3.68 5.25
CA LEU A 110 -2.74 3.36 4.40
C LEU A 110 -1.48 3.11 5.24
N ARG A 111 -0.68 2.16 4.83
CA ARG A 111 0.65 1.88 5.33
C ARG A 111 1.52 1.46 4.14
N THR A 112 2.21 2.40 3.55
CA THR A 112 2.86 2.19 2.25
C THR A 112 4.27 2.77 2.18
N GLY A 113 5.11 2.16 1.34
CA GLY A 113 6.42 2.68 0.97
C GLY A 113 6.37 3.87 0.00
N ASN A 114 5.19 4.23 -0.48
CA ASN A 114 5.02 5.46 -1.24
C ASN A 114 5.10 6.69 -0.33
N THR A 115 5.53 7.81 -0.89
CA THR A 115 5.28 9.11 -0.29
C THR A 115 3.78 9.45 -0.36
N ARG A 116 3.34 10.42 0.43
CA ARG A 116 1.95 10.90 0.41
C ARG A 116 1.55 11.39 -0.99
N GLY A 117 2.42 12.14 -1.68
CA GLY A 117 2.19 12.62 -3.03
C GLY A 117 2.03 11.47 -4.03
N GLY A 118 2.94 10.50 -3.98
CA GLY A 118 2.90 9.31 -4.83
C GLY A 118 1.64 8.46 -4.59
N ALA A 119 1.29 8.21 -3.33
CA ALA A 119 0.07 7.50 -2.95
C ALA A 119 -1.19 8.23 -3.43
N THR A 120 -1.27 9.56 -3.21
CA THR A 120 -2.42 10.39 -3.64
C THR A 120 -2.60 10.32 -5.16
N ALA A 121 -1.52 10.49 -5.93
CA ALA A 121 -1.59 10.45 -7.40
C ALA A 121 -2.11 9.08 -7.89
N LYS A 122 -1.58 7.97 -7.37
CA LYS A 122 -2.02 6.63 -7.73
C LYS A 122 -3.48 6.38 -7.34
N LEU A 123 -3.83 6.61 -6.08
CA LEU A 123 -5.20 6.34 -5.59
C LEU A 123 -6.25 7.22 -6.29
N THR A 124 -5.93 8.48 -6.60
CA THR A 124 -6.81 9.37 -7.38
C THR A 124 -7.02 8.83 -8.79
N HIS A 125 -5.93 8.43 -9.47
CA HIS A 125 -6.01 7.91 -10.84
C HIS A 125 -6.89 6.66 -10.95
N TYR A 126 -6.85 5.77 -9.94
CA TYR A 126 -7.64 4.53 -9.93
C TYR A 126 -8.95 4.65 -9.14
N GLY A 127 -9.33 5.85 -8.67
CA GLY A 127 -10.60 6.13 -7.97
C GLY A 127 -10.72 5.42 -6.62
N LEU A 128 -9.62 5.37 -5.85
CA LEU A 128 -9.57 4.77 -4.52
C LEU A 128 -9.27 5.78 -3.39
N ILE A 129 -9.01 7.04 -3.72
CA ILE A 129 -8.54 8.04 -2.74
C ILE A 129 -9.53 8.24 -1.58
N ASP A 130 -10.84 8.23 -1.88
CA ASP A 130 -11.90 8.49 -0.91
C ASP A 130 -12.09 7.39 0.14
N PHE A 131 -11.46 6.22 -0.04
CA PHE A 131 -11.49 5.14 0.95
C PHE A 131 -10.46 5.33 2.07
N PHE A 132 -9.48 6.21 1.88
CA PHE A 132 -8.34 6.36 2.78
C PHE A 132 -8.11 7.81 3.19
N PRO A 133 -8.81 8.30 4.22
CA PRO A 133 -8.66 9.68 4.68
C PRO A 133 -7.29 9.95 5.31
N THR A 134 -6.59 8.89 5.76
CA THR A 134 -5.29 9.02 6.42
C THR A 134 -4.44 7.76 6.29
N GLY A 135 -3.16 7.87 6.65
CA GLY A 135 -2.20 6.76 6.62
C GLY A 135 -0.80 7.18 7.01
N ALA A 136 0.10 6.21 7.02
CA ALA A 136 1.53 6.39 7.20
C ALA A 136 2.26 6.13 5.87
N PHE A 137 3.17 7.03 5.53
CA PHE A 137 3.86 7.11 4.25
C PHE A 137 5.38 7.17 4.45
N ALA A 138 6.13 7.05 3.37
CA ALA A 138 7.59 7.11 3.37
C ALA A 138 8.15 8.55 3.46
N GLU A 139 7.50 9.41 4.23
CA GLU A 139 7.99 10.77 4.49
C GLU A 139 9.31 10.66 5.29
N ASP A 140 10.39 11.15 4.78
CA ASP A 140 11.70 11.26 5.44
C ASP A 140 12.28 9.98 6.09
N THR A 141 11.69 8.81 5.83
CA THR A 141 12.18 7.55 6.40
C THR A 141 12.62 6.58 5.32
N LYS A 142 13.76 5.92 5.59
CA LYS A 142 14.29 4.85 4.74
C LYS A 142 13.82 3.47 5.20
N GLU A 143 13.13 3.38 6.34
CA GLU A 143 12.78 2.10 6.97
C GLU A 143 11.28 1.87 7.02
N ARG A 144 10.81 0.79 6.41
CA ARG A 144 9.40 0.39 6.39
C ARG A 144 8.83 0.08 7.78
N ALA A 145 9.65 -0.44 8.69
CA ALA A 145 9.24 -0.67 10.08
C ALA A 145 8.78 0.63 10.77
N THR A 146 9.46 1.75 10.52
CA THR A 146 9.06 3.06 11.05
C THR A 146 7.70 3.49 10.53
N ILE A 147 7.38 3.21 9.25
CA ILE A 147 6.05 3.50 8.68
C ILE A 147 4.98 2.67 9.40
N ALA A 148 5.24 1.39 9.68
CA ALA A 148 4.30 0.52 10.40
C ALA A 148 4.05 1.02 11.84
N VAL A 149 5.08 1.45 12.55
CA VAL A 149 4.96 2.05 13.89
C VAL A 149 4.12 3.32 13.85
N ARG A 150 4.33 4.19 12.85
CA ARG A 150 3.51 5.40 12.66
C ARG A 150 2.05 5.06 12.35
N ALA A 151 1.78 4.07 11.49
CA ALA A 151 0.42 3.62 11.20
C ALA A 151 -0.30 3.11 12.45
N LEU A 152 0.40 2.32 13.28
CA LEU A 152 -0.15 1.83 14.54
C LEU A 152 -0.40 2.98 15.55
N ALA A 153 0.48 3.97 15.59
CA ALA A 153 0.30 5.16 16.44
C ALA A 153 -0.97 5.93 16.04
N LEU A 154 -1.18 6.18 14.73
CA LEU A 154 -2.40 6.82 14.21
C LEU A 154 -3.66 6.02 14.58
N ALA A 155 -3.61 4.69 14.49
CA ALA A 155 -4.75 3.86 14.88
C ALA A 155 -5.03 3.94 16.39
N ARG A 156 -4.00 4.01 17.23
CA ARG A 156 -4.12 4.13 18.69
C ARG A 156 -4.63 5.50 19.14
N GLU A 157 -4.41 6.56 18.38
CA GLU A 157 -5.03 7.88 18.63
C GLU A 157 -6.56 7.83 18.50
N ALA A 158 -7.08 6.99 17.60
CA ALA A 158 -8.51 6.78 17.40
C ALA A 158 -9.14 5.84 18.45
N GLY A 159 -8.33 5.06 19.19
CA GLY A 159 -8.81 4.16 20.24
C GLY A 159 -7.89 2.95 20.45
N PRO A 160 -8.22 2.06 21.40
CA PRO A 160 -7.42 0.88 21.71
C PRO A 160 -7.39 -0.09 20.51
N VAL A 161 -6.20 -0.55 20.16
CA VAL A 161 -5.95 -1.52 19.10
C VAL A 161 -5.58 -2.86 19.72
N ALA A 162 -6.43 -3.88 19.52
CA ALA A 162 -6.13 -5.24 19.90
C ALA A 162 -5.35 -5.94 18.78
N GLU A 163 -4.25 -6.60 19.12
CA GLU A 163 -3.32 -7.20 18.13
C GLU A 163 -3.99 -8.28 17.27
N ASP A 164 -4.94 -9.03 17.84
CA ASP A 164 -5.71 -10.06 17.14
C ASP A 164 -6.83 -9.51 16.24
N HIS A 165 -7.12 -8.22 16.34
CA HIS A 165 -8.06 -7.47 15.49
C HIS A 165 -7.39 -6.40 14.65
N ALA A 166 -6.07 -6.46 14.48
CA ALA A 166 -5.30 -5.58 13.63
C ALA A 166 -4.57 -6.37 12.54
N PHE A 167 -4.64 -5.90 11.29
CA PHE A 167 -4.14 -6.63 10.14
C PHE A 167 -3.37 -5.71 9.21
N VAL A 168 -2.18 -6.14 8.77
CA VAL A 168 -1.48 -5.59 7.63
C VAL A 168 -1.86 -6.39 6.39
N ILE A 169 -2.29 -5.72 5.34
CA ILE A 169 -2.58 -6.32 4.04
C ILE A 169 -1.50 -5.85 3.06
N GLY A 170 -0.78 -6.80 2.45
CA GLY A 170 0.35 -6.49 1.58
C GLY A 170 0.76 -7.68 0.71
N ASP A 171 1.62 -7.43 -0.30
CA ASP A 171 2.04 -8.41 -1.30
C ASP A 171 3.52 -8.79 -1.21
N THR A 172 4.25 -8.28 -0.21
CA THR A 172 5.70 -8.50 -0.09
C THR A 172 6.11 -9.08 1.26
N PRO A 173 7.29 -9.75 1.34
CA PRO A 173 7.91 -10.12 2.61
C PRO A 173 8.06 -8.95 3.60
N HIS A 174 8.31 -7.74 3.09
CA HIS A 174 8.42 -6.54 3.93
C HIS A 174 7.10 -6.19 4.64
N ASP A 175 5.94 -6.52 4.06
CA ASP A 175 4.65 -6.30 4.72
C ASP A 175 4.48 -7.26 5.89
N ILE A 176 4.95 -8.50 5.74
CA ILE A 176 4.97 -9.51 6.79
C ILE A 176 5.92 -9.08 7.92
N GLU A 177 7.14 -8.63 7.58
CA GLU A 177 8.10 -8.09 8.54
C GLU A 177 7.55 -6.88 9.31
N CYS A 178 6.87 -5.97 8.60
CA CYS A 178 6.23 -4.80 9.21
C CYS A 178 5.12 -5.19 10.20
N ALA A 179 4.28 -6.16 9.85
CA ALA A 179 3.24 -6.67 10.74
C ALA A 179 3.84 -7.29 12.00
N ASN A 180 4.88 -8.12 11.84
CA ASN A 180 5.60 -8.73 12.95
C ASN A 180 6.23 -7.68 13.86
N ALA A 181 6.83 -6.62 13.29
CA ALA A 181 7.47 -5.54 14.05
C ALA A 181 6.49 -4.77 14.96
N ILE A 182 5.22 -4.72 14.62
CA ILE A 182 4.18 -4.04 15.41
C ILE A 182 3.22 -5.00 16.11
N GLY A 183 3.48 -6.33 16.07
CA GLY A 183 2.74 -7.34 16.78
C GLY A 183 1.32 -7.60 16.24
N VAL A 184 1.08 -7.37 14.94
CA VAL A 184 -0.24 -7.58 14.32
C VAL A 184 -0.22 -8.69 13.27
N ARG A 185 -1.39 -9.14 12.82
CA ARG A 185 -1.52 -10.21 11.84
C ARG A 185 -1.27 -9.71 10.40
N THR A 186 -0.70 -10.59 9.54
CA THR A 186 -0.55 -10.29 8.10
C THR A 186 -1.53 -11.09 7.27
N ILE A 187 -2.25 -10.41 6.36
CA ILE A 187 -2.97 -11.01 5.24
C ILE A 187 -2.13 -10.72 4.00
N ALA A 188 -1.35 -11.71 3.56
CA ALA A 188 -0.50 -11.58 2.39
C ALA A 188 -1.29 -11.95 1.12
N VAL A 189 -1.09 -11.19 0.03
CA VAL A 189 -1.71 -11.44 -1.28
C VAL A 189 -0.63 -11.55 -2.36
N ALA A 190 -0.68 -12.59 -3.17
CA ALA A 190 0.32 -12.87 -4.21
C ALA A 190 -0.01 -12.14 -5.54
N THR A 191 -0.50 -10.91 -5.44
CA THR A 191 -0.90 -10.08 -6.59
C THR A 191 0.20 -9.14 -7.09
N GLY A 192 1.32 -9.09 -6.38
CA GLY A 192 2.50 -8.31 -6.75
C GLY A 192 3.61 -9.16 -7.37
N GLY A 193 4.83 -9.00 -6.87
CA GLY A 193 6.03 -9.63 -7.42
C GLY A 193 6.45 -10.96 -6.78
N TYR A 194 5.67 -11.50 -5.83
CA TYR A 194 5.96 -12.73 -5.09
C TYR A 194 4.86 -13.76 -5.26
N SER A 195 5.22 -15.04 -5.37
CA SER A 195 4.28 -16.16 -5.36
C SER A 195 3.75 -16.46 -3.96
N VAL A 196 2.68 -17.24 -3.89
CA VAL A 196 2.11 -17.74 -2.61
C VAL A 196 3.16 -18.52 -1.81
N GLU A 197 3.99 -19.33 -2.47
CA GLU A 197 5.05 -20.13 -1.85
C GLU A 197 6.14 -19.25 -1.25
N GLU A 198 6.59 -18.22 -2.00
CA GLU A 198 7.59 -17.26 -1.51
C GLU A 198 7.07 -16.49 -0.30
N LEU A 199 5.83 -15.98 -0.35
CA LEU A 199 5.23 -15.28 0.78
C LEU A 199 5.03 -16.20 1.99
N ARG A 200 4.62 -17.47 1.78
CA ARG A 200 4.42 -18.45 2.86
C ARG A 200 5.71 -18.74 3.62
N ALA A 201 6.86 -18.71 2.94
CA ALA A 201 8.17 -18.90 3.57
C ALA A 201 8.50 -17.83 4.63
N HIS A 202 7.85 -16.66 4.59
CA HIS A 202 7.98 -15.60 5.58
C HIS A 202 6.95 -15.67 6.72
N HIS A 203 6.17 -16.75 6.80
CA HIS A 203 5.22 -17.05 7.88
C HIS A 203 4.14 -15.97 8.11
N PRO A 204 3.41 -15.49 7.07
CA PRO A 204 2.26 -14.62 7.27
C PRO A 204 1.16 -15.35 8.04
N TRP A 205 0.27 -14.61 8.72
CA TRP A 205 -0.90 -15.23 9.36
C TRP A 205 -1.82 -15.93 8.34
N ARG A 206 -2.04 -15.29 7.17
CA ARG A 206 -2.71 -15.89 6.01
C ARG A 206 -2.06 -15.43 4.71
N VAL A 207 -2.15 -16.28 3.68
CA VAL A 207 -1.70 -15.95 2.33
C VAL A 207 -2.73 -16.42 1.30
N PHE A 208 -3.00 -15.57 0.29
CA PHE A 208 -3.95 -15.80 -0.78
C PHE A 208 -3.33 -15.45 -2.13
N GLU A 209 -3.86 -16.01 -3.23
CA GLU A 209 -3.48 -15.60 -4.58
C GLU A 209 -3.91 -14.16 -4.90
N ALA A 210 -5.08 -13.77 -4.38
CA ALA A 210 -5.63 -12.41 -4.45
C ALA A 210 -6.45 -12.13 -3.19
N LEU A 211 -6.84 -10.87 -2.98
CA LEU A 211 -7.71 -10.53 -1.86
C LEU A 211 -8.99 -11.39 -1.92
N PRO A 212 -9.42 -12.04 -0.80
CA PRO A 212 -10.61 -12.87 -0.79
C PRO A 212 -11.88 -12.07 -1.16
N PRO A 213 -12.94 -12.72 -1.68
CA PRO A 213 -14.23 -12.09 -1.86
C PRO A 213 -14.79 -11.49 -0.56
N VAL A 214 -15.67 -10.49 -0.67
CA VAL A 214 -16.16 -9.65 0.44
C VAL A 214 -16.52 -10.44 1.69
N ASP A 215 -17.42 -11.43 1.60
CA ASP A 215 -17.91 -12.15 2.79
C ASP A 215 -16.84 -13.04 3.42
N GLU A 216 -15.90 -13.55 2.63
CA GLU A 216 -14.75 -14.30 3.13
C GLU A 216 -13.77 -13.36 3.83
N PHE A 217 -13.46 -12.20 3.23
CA PHE A 217 -12.60 -11.19 3.83
C PHE A 217 -13.18 -10.67 5.16
N LEU A 218 -14.48 -10.33 5.18
CA LEU A 218 -15.13 -9.86 6.41
C LEU A 218 -15.05 -10.89 7.53
N ARG A 219 -15.38 -12.18 7.25
CA ARG A 219 -15.22 -13.24 8.23
C ARG A 219 -13.79 -13.41 8.71
N LEU A 220 -12.82 -13.32 7.79
CA LEU A 220 -11.39 -13.43 8.09
C LEU A 220 -10.94 -12.40 9.12
N VAL A 221 -11.40 -11.16 9.00
CA VAL A 221 -11.02 -10.05 9.90
C VAL A 221 -11.99 -9.88 11.09
N GLY A 222 -12.87 -10.86 11.33
CA GLY A 222 -13.80 -10.90 12.47
C GLY A 222 -14.99 -9.96 12.35
N LEU A 223 -15.37 -9.58 11.12
CA LEU A 223 -16.52 -8.71 10.86
C LEU A 223 -17.74 -9.51 10.39
N PRO A 224 -18.98 -9.12 10.76
CA PRO A 224 -20.19 -9.73 10.21
C PRO A 224 -20.26 -9.56 8.68
N PRO A 225 -20.77 -10.59 7.96
CA PRO A 225 -20.92 -10.54 6.50
C PRO A 225 -21.84 -9.41 6.08
N ALA A 226 -21.64 -8.90 4.84
CA ALA A 226 -22.40 -7.77 4.29
C ALA A 226 -23.92 -8.08 4.21
N SER A 227 -24.29 -9.31 3.91
CA SER A 227 -25.69 -9.81 3.83
C SER A 227 -26.44 -9.70 5.17
N ALA A 228 -25.78 -9.90 6.30
CA ALA A 228 -26.40 -9.80 7.64
C ALA A 228 -26.81 -8.36 7.99
N ARG A 229 -26.13 -7.34 7.44
CA ARG A 229 -26.47 -5.93 7.68
C ARG A 229 -27.64 -5.43 6.83
N ALA A 230 -27.80 -5.92 5.62
CA ALA A 230 -28.93 -5.58 4.77
C ALA A 230 -30.25 -5.96 5.44
N SER A 231 -30.30 -7.14 6.06
CA SER A 231 -31.46 -7.64 6.81
C SER A 231 -31.74 -6.81 8.08
N ALA A 232 -30.73 -6.37 8.80
CA ALA A 232 -30.88 -5.56 10.01
C ALA A 232 -31.38 -4.13 9.73
N ARG A 233 -30.96 -3.50 8.62
CA ARG A 233 -31.44 -2.19 8.18
C ARG A 233 -32.93 -2.24 7.76
N GLN A 234 -33.37 -3.29 7.10
CA GLN A 234 -34.78 -3.48 6.73
C GLN A 234 -35.69 -3.71 7.95
N ALA A 235 -35.21 -4.39 8.99
CA ALA A 235 -35.98 -4.62 10.22
C ALA A 235 -36.14 -3.38 11.11
N HIS A 236 -35.32 -2.34 10.95
CA HIS A 236 -35.43 -1.06 11.70
C HIS A 236 -36.22 0.03 10.94
N SER A 237 -36.60 -0.22 9.69
CA SER A 237 -37.35 0.69 8.83
C SER A 237 -38.82 0.27 8.67
N ALA A 238 -39.24 -0.78 9.33
CA ALA A 238 -40.61 -1.31 9.39
C ALA A 238 -41.17 -1.13 10.81
#